data_a6844ff5cf59ef4724fb5c2eb7f357ca
#
_entry.id   a6844ff5cf59ef4724fb5c2eb7f357ca
#
_cell.length_a   1.000
_cell.length_b   1.000
_cell.length_c   1.000
_cell.angle_alpha   90.00
_cell.angle_beta   90.00
_cell.angle_gamma   90.00
#
_symmetry.space_group_name_H-M   'P 1'
#
loop_
_entity.id
_entity.type
_entity.pdbx_description
1 polymer ?
#
loop_
_entity_poly.entity_id
_entity_poly.type
_entity_poly.pdbx_seq_one_letter_code
_entity_poly.pdbx_strand_id
1 'polypeptide(L)'
;LYVEETGIADYPRLCQALAEQLAATDVTLMFNAEVQGIDERADEVVIETTQGTWRAAQLVVCGGLQSDRLARLAGLPVDFAVVPFRGDYYRLPAARSTLVNTLIYPVPDPALPFLGVHLTLTTDGGITLGPSAMLAFAREDYRAWAWQNRDAWQALSFPGTWRLLSRFARAGVTEVLHAASRRAYLRAAQRYCPALVLADLAEKSCGIRAQAVSRDGDMIHDFLFETTPRSVHVLNAPSPAATSAFPIAEAVIAQLQTSLSV
;
A
#
# COMPACT_ATOMS: atom_id res chain seq x y z
N LEU A 1 15.21 -19.13 11.69
CA LEU A 1 16.11 -18.72 10.61
C LEU A 1 16.57 -17.28 10.89
N TYR A 2 17.86 -17.03 10.85
CA TYR A 2 18.46 -15.70 10.97
C TYR A 2 19.04 -15.28 9.62
N VAL A 3 18.75 -14.04 9.20
CA VAL A 3 19.22 -13.46 7.93
C VAL A 3 19.96 -12.17 8.28
N GLU A 4 21.27 -12.19 8.15
CA GLU A 4 22.17 -11.07 8.51
C GLU A 4 21.97 -9.83 7.63
N GLU A 5 21.65 -10.04 6.35
CA GLU A 5 21.53 -8.99 5.34
C GLU A 5 20.21 -8.22 5.39
N THR A 6 19.32 -8.59 6.33
CA THR A 6 18.02 -7.91 6.45
C THR A 6 18.20 -6.56 7.12
N GLY A 7 17.72 -5.50 6.47
CA GLY A 7 17.78 -4.13 6.93
C GLY A 7 16.43 -3.44 7.01
N ILE A 8 16.46 -2.20 7.47
CA ILE A 8 15.30 -1.29 7.52
C ILE A 8 15.65 -0.01 6.75
N ALA A 9 14.63 0.64 6.19
CA ALA A 9 14.78 1.91 5.49
C ALA A 9 13.72 2.91 5.94
N ASP A 10 14.11 4.17 6.00
CA ASP A 10 13.20 5.30 6.25
C ASP A 10 12.67 5.79 4.90
N TYR A 11 11.54 5.26 4.45
CA TYR A 11 10.92 5.65 3.19
C TYR A 11 10.45 7.11 3.14
N PRO A 12 9.88 7.71 4.20
CA PRO A 12 9.59 9.14 4.22
C PRO A 12 10.82 9.99 3.91
N ARG A 13 11.96 9.69 4.52
CA ARG A 13 13.22 10.39 4.27
C ARG A 13 13.77 10.13 2.87
N LEU A 14 13.65 8.90 2.36
CA LEU A 14 14.01 8.57 0.98
C LEU A 14 13.17 9.38 -0.01
N CYS A 15 11.85 9.43 0.16
CA CYS A 15 10.97 10.23 -0.70
C CYS A 15 11.28 11.72 -0.64
N GLN A 16 11.59 12.24 0.56
CA GLN A 16 12.00 13.64 0.73
C GLN A 16 13.31 13.92 -0.02
N ALA A 17 14.32 13.07 0.12
CA ALA A 17 15.59 13.22 -0.58
C ALA A 17 15.44 13.17 -2.11
N LEU A 18 14.58 12.27 -2.61
CA LEU A 18 14.24 12.22 -4.04
C LEU A 18 13.54 13.50 -4.50
N ALA A 19 12.60 14.03 -3.72
CA ALA A 19 11.92 15.27 -4.05
C ALA A 19 12.88 16.47 -4.07
N GLU A 20 13.82 16.54 -3.12
CA GLU A 20 14.88 17.56 -3.08
C GLU A 20 15.79 17.48 -4.31
N GLN A 21 16.18 16.25 -4.73
CA GLN A 21 16.98 16.06 -5.94
C GLN A 21 16.20 16.48 -7.19
N LEU A 22 14.93 16.12 -7.32
CA LEU A 22 14.09 16.52 -8.44
C LEU A 22 13.90 18.03 -8.49
N ALA A 23 13.69 18.68 -7.34
CA ALA A 23 13.54 20.13 -7.25
C ALA A 23 14.82 20.91 -7.67
N ALA A 24 15.98 20.25 -7.65
CA ALA A 24 17.24 20.81 -8.14
C ALA A 24 17.42 20.68 -9.66
N THR A 25 16.45 20.11 -10.38
CA THR A 25 16.41 19.96 -11.83
C THR A 25 15.24 20.77 -12.41
N ASP A 26 14.99 20.65 -13.72
CA ASP A 26 13.86 21.31 -14.41
C ASP A 26 12.52 20.61 -14.17
N VAL A 27 12.41 19.71 -13.18
CA VAL A 27 11.18 19.01 -12.85
C VAL A 27 10.26 19.87 -12.00
N THR A 28 9.01 19.99 -12.43
CA THR A 28 7.96 20.66 -11.64
C THR A 28 7.24 19.65 -10.75
N LEU A 29 7.29 19.85 -9.43
CA LEU A 29 6.55 19.06 -8.44
C LEU A 29 5.26 19.80 -8.07
N MET A 30 4.11 19.19 -8.35
CA MET A 30 2.80 19.73 -8.01
C MET A 30 2.13 18.89 -6.96
N PHE A 31 1.94 19.48 -5.76
CA PHE A 31 1.22 18.86 -4.66
C PHE A 31 -0.21 19.40 -4.58
N ASN A 32 -1.11 18.63 -3.94
CA ASN A 32 -2.52 18.97 -3.78
C ASN A 32 -3.27 19.17 -5.12
N ALA A 33 -2.79 18.55 -6.20
CA ALA A 33 -3.36 18.56 -7.52
C ALA A 33 -4.06 17.21 -7.79
N GLU A 34 -5.31 17.05 -7.34
CA GLU A 34 -6.08 15.84 -7.58
C GLU A 34 -6.43 15.72 -9.06
N VAL A 35 -6.08 14.56 -9.67
CA VAL A 35 -6.41 14.26 -11.06
C VAL A 35 -7.91 13.94 -11.17
N GLN A 36 -8.59 14.67 -12.05
CA GLN A 36 -10.04 14.57 -12.29
C GLN A 36 -10.38 14.00 -13.66
N GLY A 37 -9.45 14.08 -14.64
CA GLY A 37 -9.60 13.57 -15.98
C GLY A 37 -8.26 13.23 -16.61
N ILE A 38 -8.25 12.23 -17.48
CA ILE A 38 -7.10 11.85 -18.32
C ILE A 38 -7.66 11.61 -19.72
N ASP A 39 -7.17 12.36 -20.71
CA ASP A 39 -7.58 12.27 -22.10
C ASP A 39 -6.33 12.05 -22.97
N GLU A 40 -6.12 10.82 -23.41
CA GLU A 40 -5.01 10.47 -24.30
C GLU A 40 -5.41 10.71 -25.76
N ARG A 41 -4.66 11.56 -26.44
CA ARG A 41 -4.84 11.95 -27.84
C ARG A 41 -3.71 11.40 -28.69
N ALA A 42 -3.81 11.64 -29.99
CA ALA A 42 -2.81 11.15 -30.94
C ALA A 42 -1.40 11.71 -30.72
N ASP A 43 -1.28 12.94 -30.23
CA ASP A 43 -0.02 13.68 -30.07
C ASP A 43 0.33 14.06 -28.62
N GLU A 44 -0.63 14.05 -27.73
CA GLU A 44 -0.44 14.46 -26.32
C GLU A 44 -1.36 13.68 -25.36
N VAL A 45 -1.08 13.76 -24.08
CA VAL A 45 -2.00 13.39 -23.01
C VAL A 45 -2.41 14.66 -22.26
N VAL A 46 -3.70 14.86 -22.08
CA VAL A 46 -4.27 15.98 -21.33
C VAL A 46 -4.71 15.48 -19.96
N ILE A 47 -4.19 16.10 -18.90
CA ILE A 47 -4.49 15.75 -17.51
C ILE A 47 -5.22 16.91 -16.86
N GLU A 48 -6.47 16.70 -16.48
CA GLU A 48 -7.28 17.65 -15.73
C GLU A 48 -7.09 17.43 -14.23
N THR A 49 -6.79 18.51 -13.51
CA THR A 49 -6.60 18.48 -12.05
C THR A 49 -7.37 19.58 -11.37
N THR A 50 -7.47 19.52 -10.05
CA THR A 50 -8.05 20.59 -9.21
C THR A 50 -7.31 21.92 -9.31
N GLN A 51 -6.07 21.94 -9.84
CA GLN A 51 -5.24 23.13 -9.98
C GLN A 51 -5.03 23.57 -11.43
N GLY A 52 -5.73 22.95 -12.39
CA GLY A 52 -5.65 23.31 -13.81
C GLY A 52 -5.39 22.10 -14.70
N THR A 53 -5.20 22.40 -15.97
CA THR A 53 -4.99 21.40 -17.02
C THR A 53 -3.52 21.36 -17.42
N TRP A 54 -2.98 20.14 -17.49
CA TRP A 54 -1.60 19.87 -17.90
C TRP A 54 -1.60 19.10 -19.21
N ARG A 55 -0.55 19.30 -20.00
CA ARG A 55 -0.34 18.60 -21.26
C ARG A 55 1.05 18.00 -21.27
N ALA A 56 1.17 16.77 -21.71
CA ALA A 56 2.43 16.04 -21.77
C ALA A 56 2.48 15.16 -23.03
N ALA A 57 3.66 14.90 -23.53
CA ALA A 57 3.85 13.93 -24.61
C ALA A 57 3.57 12.49 -24.14
N GLN A 58 3.83 12.22 -22.88
CA GLN A 58 3.69 10.91 -22.25
C GLN A 58 3.22 11.03 -20.79
N LEU A 59 2.60 9.98 -20.28
CA LEU A 59 2.11 9.90 -18.92
C LEU A 59 2.52 8.58 -18.24
N VAL A 60 3.00 8.67 -17.02
CA VAL A 60 3.17 7.51 -16.12
C VAL A 60 2.23 7.68 -14.94
N VAL A 61 1.41 6.68 -14.68
CA VAL A 61 0.43 6.68 -13.58
C VAL A 61 0.85 5.68 -12.51
N CYS A 62 1.30 6.19 -11.37
CA CYS A 62 1.69 5.41 -10.19
C CYS A 62 0.73 5.70 -9.02
N GLY A 63 -0.56 5.48 -9.22
CA GLY A 63 -1.63 5.94 -8.32
C GLY A 63 -1.84 5.11 -7.05
N GLY A 64 -1.14 3.99 -6.86
CA GLY A 64 -1.24 3.16 -5.67
C GLY A 64 -2.68 2.83 -5.29
N LEU A 65 -3.16 3.33 -4.15
CA LEU A 65 -4.55 3.16 -3.68
C LEU A 65 -5.61 3.70 -4.66
N GLN A 66 -5.24 4.58 -5.60
CA GLN A 66 -6.16 5.16 -6.58
C GLN A 66 -6.00 4.55 -7.98
N SER A 67 -5.14 3.53 -8.17
CA SER A 67 -4.77 3.00 -9.48
C SER A 67 -5.96 2.57 -10.34
N ASP A 68 -6.92 1.85 -9.76
CA ASP A 68 -8.15 1.42 -10.44
C ASP A 68 -9.06 2.58 -10.87
N ARG A 69 -9.03 3.69 -10.13
CA ARG A 69 -9.80 4.91 -10.46
C ARG A 69 -9.15 5.70 -11.57
N LEU A 70 -7.83 5.89 -11.49
CA LEU A 70 -7.07 6.61 -12.51
C LEU A 70 -7.09 5.86 -13.85
N ALA A 71 -7.00 4.52 -13.81
CA ALA A 71 -7.15 3.73 -15.02
C ALA A 71 -8.54 3.91 -15.68
N ARG A 72 -9.61 3.94 -14.88
CA ARG A 72 -10.97 4.23 -15.42
C ARG A 72 -11.09 5.65 -15.93
N LEU A 73 -10.46 6.64 -15.29
CA LEU A 73 -10.42 8.01 -15.80
C LEU A 73 -9.70 8.11 -17.15
N ALA A 74 -8.69 7.27 -17.37
CA ALA A 74 -8.01 7.15 -18.66
C ALA A 74 -8.75 6.27 -19.69
N GLY A 75 -9.95 5.78 -19.37
CA GLY A 75 -10.75 4.94 -20.29
C GLY A 75 -10.28 3.48 -20.40
N LEU A 76 -9.36 3.05 -19.54
CA LEU A 76 -8.86 1.67 -19.58
C LEU A 76 -9.90 0.67 -19.04
N PRO A 77 -9.97 -0.54 -19.61
CA PRO A 77 -10.80 -1.60 -19.08
C PRO A 77 -10.21 -2.12 -17.76
N VAL A 78 -10.98 -1.98 -16.67
CA VAL A 78 -10.56 -2.44 -15.33
C VAL A 78 -11.57 -3.43 -14.81
N ASP A 79 -11.19 -4.69 -14.68
CA ASP A 79 -12.00 -5.81 -14.21
C ASP A 79 -11.75 -6.17 -12.73
N PHE A 80 -10.88 -5.44 -12.07
CA PHE A 80 -10.55 -5.55 -10.65
C PHE A 80 -10.96 -4.28 -9.87
N ALA A 81 -10.89 -4.35 -8.55
CA ALA A 81 -10.95 -3.18 -7.69
C ALA A 81 -9.78 -3.17 -6.69
N VAL A 82 -9.30 -1.98 -6.37
CA VAL A 82 -8.42 -1.81 -5.23
C VAL A 82 -9.25 -1.82 -3.95
N VAL A 83 -9.13 -2.89 -3.20
CA VAL A 83 -9.76 -3.06 -1.89
C VAL A 83 -8.74 -2.65 -0.83
N PRO A 84 -9.00 -1.60 -0.05
CA PRO A 84 -8.04 -1.13 0.93
C PRO A 84 -8.06 -2.01 2.18
N PHE A 85 -6.88 -2.44 2.64
CA PHE A 85 -6.69 -3.15 3.90
C PHE A 85 -5.86 -2.32 4.86
N ARG A 86 -6.42 -2.05 6.03
CA ARG A 86 -5.75 -1.35 7.11
C ARG A 86 -4.95 -2.30 7.97
N GLY A 87 -3.69 -1.97 8.22
CA GLY A 87 -2.83 -2.63 9.20
C GLY A 87 -2.53 -1.69 10.36
N ASP A 88 -2.94 -2.06 11.55
CA ASP A 88 -2.62 -1.32 12.76
C ASP A 88 -1.31 -1.78 13.37
N TYR A 89 -0.48 -0.85 13.78
CA TYR A 89 0.80 -1.06 14.44
C TYR A 89 0.78 -0.42 15.84
N TYR A 90 1.51 -1.02 16.74
CA TYR A 90 1.83 -0.41 18.03
C TYR A 90 3.31 -0.08 18.08
N ARG A 91 3.64 1.15 18.46
CA ARG A 91 5.00 1.52 18.81
C ARG A 91 5.23 1.23 20.28
N LEU A 92 6.32 0.52 20.58
CA LEU A 92 6.72 0.23 21.94
C LEU A 92 7.27 1.50 22.62
N PRO A 93 7.09 1.65 23.95
CA PRO A 93 7.73 2.72 24.71
C PRO A 93 9.25 2.73 24.55
N ALA A 94 9.88 3.89 24.60
CA ALA A 94 11.32 4.04 24.44
C ALA A 94 12.14 3.17 25.44
N ALA A 95 11.63 2.96 26.65
CA ALA A 95 12.25 2.06 27.65
C ALA A 95 12.31 0.59 27.20
N ARG A 96 11.65 0.24 26.11
CA ARG A 96 11.61 -1.13 25.53
C ARG A 96 12.41 -1.23 24.23
N SER A 97 13.19 -0.22 23.86
CA SER A 97 13.97 -0.18 22.63
C SER A 97 15.02 -1.31 22.51
N THR A 98 15.39 -1.91 23.60
CA THR A 98 16.35 -3.04 23.65
C THR A 98 15.66 -4.42 23.78
N LEU A 99 14.33 -4.47 23.69
CA LEU A 99 13.58 -5.74 23.83
C LEU A 99 13.96 -6.76 22.79
N VAL A 100 14.19 -6.33 21.57
CA VAL A 100 14.69 -7.12 20.45
C VAL A 100 15.79 -6.32 19.72
N ASN A 101 16.75 -7.03 19.15
CA ASN A 101 17.87 -6.46 18.41
C ASN A 101 17.86 -6.84 16.92
N THR A 102 16.81 -7.50 16.47
CA THR A 102 16.60 -7.92 15.08
C THR A 102 15.11 -7.88 14.73
N LEU A 103 14.80 -8.03 13.45
CA LEU A 103 13.45 -8.18 12.97
C LEU A 103 12.92 -9.58 13.30
N ILE A 104 11.70 -9.68 13.82
CA ILE A 104 11.08 -10.97 14.13
C ILE A 104 9.79 -11.12 13.34
N TYR A 105 9.82 -12.02 12.35
CA TYR A 105 8.69 -12.31 11.47
C TYR A 105 8.22 -13.75 11.66
N PRO A 106 6.91 -14.01 11.62
CA PRO A 106 6.41 -15.38 11.51
C PRO A 106 6.81 -15.98 10.16
N VAL A 107 6.91 -17.30 10.10
CA VAL A 107 6.96 -17.99 8.81
C VAL A 107 5.61 -17.74 8.12
N PRO A 108 5.62 -17.27 6.86
CA PRO A 108 4.38 -17.04 6.13
C PRO A 108 3.55 -18.31 6.02
N ASP A 109 2.26 -18.22 6.34
CA ASP A 109 1.30 -19.29 6.10
C ASP A 109 0.65 -19.04 4.73
N PRO A 110 0.87 -19.93 3.73
CA PRO A 110 0.29 -19.75 2.39
C PRO A 110 -1.25 -19.76 2.38
N ALA A 111 -1.88 -20.29 3.42
CA ALA A 111 -3.33 -20.29 3.56
C ALA A 111 -3.91 -18.96 4.05
N LEU A 112 -3.06 -18.02 4.49
CA LEU A 112 -3.48 -16.71 5.00
C LEU A 112 -3.18 -15.60 3.99
N PRO A 113 -4.09 -14.62 3.85
CA PRO A 113 -3.94 -13.53 2.88
C PRO A 113 -2.85 -12.52 3.24
N PHE A 114 -2.47 -12.45 4.50
CA PHE A 114 -1.49 -11.49 5.00
C PHE A 114 -0.56 -12.13 6.04
N LEU A 115 0.65 -11.57 6.12
CA LEU A 115 1.62 -11.94 7.12
C LEU A 115 1.10 -11.56 8.52
N GLY A 116 1.26 -12.45 9.49
CA GLY A 116 0.87 -12.22 10.88
C GLY A 116 1.68 -11.11 11.55
N VAL A 117 1.27 -10.79 12.79
CA VAL A 117 1.94 -9.78 13.63
C VAL A 117 3.43 -10.08 13.77
N HIS A 118 4.27 -9.07 13.60
CA HIS A 118 5.72 -9.17 13.67
C HIS A 118 6.31 -7.95 14.40
N LEU A 119 7.58 -8.06 14.82
CA LEU A 119 8.32 -6.95 15.43
C LEU A 119 9.35 -6.42 14.43
N THR A 120 9.35 -5.10 14.27
CA THR A 120 10.25 -4.40 13.35
C THR A 120 10.96 -3.29 14.12
N LEU A 121 12.28 -3.23 13.96
CA LEU A 121 13.08 -2.08 14.39
C LEU A 121 12.74 -0.87 13.51
N THR A 122 12.86 0.31 14.05
CA THR A 122 12.71 1.57 13.29
C THR A 122 14.04 2.33 13.24
N THR A 123 14.23 3.14 12.24
CA THR A 123 15.51 3.86 12.00
C THR A 123 15.87 4.85 13.10
N ASP A 124 14.91 5.24 13.94
CA ASP A 124 15.11 6.08 15.12
C ASP A 124 15.36 5.27 16.41
N GLY A 125 15.61 3.95 16.29
CA GLY A 125 15.92 3.05 17.39
C GLY A 125 14.71 2.55 18.18
N GLY A 126 13.49 2.80 17.70
CA GLY A 126 12.28 2.25 18.28
C GLY A 126 11.96 0.83 17.80
N ILE A 127 10.87 0.28 18.33
CA ILE A 127 10.32 -1.01 17.91
C ILE A 127 8.85 -0.82 17.60
N THR A 128 8.40 -1.34 16.46
CA THR A 128 6.98 -1.45 16.12
C THR A 128 6.53 -2.90 16.12
N LEU A 129 5.29 -3.12 16.52
CA LEU A 129 4.62 -4.40 16.59
C LEU A 129 3.36 -4.33 15.72
N GLY A 130 3.26 -5.15 14.70
CA GLY A 130 2.14 -5.15 13.75
C GLY A 130 2.48 -5.88 12.46
N PRO A 131 1.65 -5.69 11.44
CA PRO A 131 0.30 -5.12 11.47
C PRO A 131 -0.79 -6.12 11.79
N SER A 132 -2.00 -5.64 12.11
CA SER A 132 -3.25 -6.36 11.87
C SER A 132 -3.66 -6.23 10.39
N ALA A 133 -4.73 -6.90 9.98
CA ALA A 133 -5.25 -6.79 8.63
C ALA A 133 -6.78 -6.71 8.63
N MET A 134 -7.31 -5.51 8.44
CA MET A 134 -8.75 -5.24 8.42
C MET A 134 -9.16 -4.53 7.13
N LEU A 135 -10.38 -4.78 6.66
CA LEU A 135 -10.96 -3.98 5.60
C LEU A 135 -11.05 -2.51 6.04
N ALA A 136 -10.58 -1.60 5.19
CA ALA A 136 -10.70 -0.17 5.41
C ALA A 136 -11.87 0.40 4.60
N PHE A 137 -12.50 1.46 5.13
CA PHE A 137 -13.60 2.18 4.48
C PHE A 137 -13.20 3.59 4.02
N ALA A 138 -11.90 3.89 4.11
CA ALA A 138 -11.27 5.06 3.54
C ALA A 138 -9.91 4.65 2.98
N ARG A 139 -9.54 5.12 1.78
CA ARG A 139 -8.27 4.76 1.13
C ARG A 139 -7.08 5.55 1.67
N GLU A 140 -7.32 6.79 2.09
CA GLU A 140 -6.26 7.73 2.48
C GLU A 140 -6.50 8.41 3.84
N ASP A 141 -7.44 7.90 4.62
CA ASP A 141 -7.65 8.38 5.99
C ASP A 141 -7.15 7.37 7.02
N TYR A 142 -6.05 7.71 7.68
CA TYR A 142 -5.34 6.85 8.62
C TYR A 142 -5.92 6.88 10.04
N ARG A 143 -7.01 7.63 10.29
CA ARG A 143 -7.69 7.62 11.59
C ARG A 143 -8.38 6.29 11.85
N ALA A 144 -8.46 5.90 13.11
CA ALA A 144 -9.18 4.68 13.50
C ALA A 144 -10.66 4.78 13.06
N TRP A 145 -11.15 3.71 12.40
CA TRP A 145 -12.54 3.63 11.92
C TRP A 145 -12.93 4.73 10.92
N ALA A 146 -11.96 5.29 10.20
CA ALA A 146 -12.22 6.27 9.16
C ALA A 146 -13.21 5.72 8.13
N TRP A 147 -14.16 6.58 7.75
CA TRP A 147 -15.21 6.26 6.79
C TRP A 147 -15.30 7.35 5.74
N GLN A 148 -15.19 6.96 4.48
CA GLN A 148 -15.45 7.80 3.34
C GLN A 148 -16.49 7.12 2.44
N ASN A 149 -17.61 7.77 2.18
CA ASN A 149 -18.75 7.18 1.49
C ASN A 149 -18.39 6.56 0.13
N ARG A 150 -17.58 7.25 -0.67
CA ARG A 150 -17.13 6.78 -1.98
C ARG A 150 -16.30 5.50 -1.87
N ASP A 151 -15.35 5.45 -0.95
CA ASP A 151 -14.46 4.32 -0.75
C ASP A 151 -15.20 3.12 -0.19
N ALA A 152 -16.02 3.34 0.83
CA ALA A 152 -16.84 2.33 1.45
C ALA A 152 -17.82 1.71 0.44
N TRP A 153 -18.53 2.56 -0.33
CA TRP A 153 -19.44 2.09 -1.38
C TRP A 153 -18.72 1.25 -2.43
N GLN A 154 -17.57 1.70 -2.90
CA GLN A 154 -16.82 0.99 -3.93
C GLN A 154 -16.30 -0.36 -3.42
N ALA A 155 -15.79 -0.42 -2.19
CA ALA A 155 -15.36 -1.68 -1.57
C ALA A 155 -16.53 -2.64 -1.34
N LEU A 156 -17.67 -2.15 -0.84
CA LEU A 156 -18.81 -2.99 -0.48
C LEU A 156 -19.69 -3.37 -1.68
N SER A 157 -19.75 -2.57 -2.74
CA SER A 157 -20.52 -2.89 -3.96
C SER A 157 -19.76 -3.83 -4.91
N PHE A 158 -18.45 -4.02 -4.73
CA PHE A 158 -17.67 -4.88 -5.59
C PHE A 158 -17.82 -6.36 -5.20
N PRO A 159 -18.32 -7.24 -6.09
CA PRO A 159 -18.59 -8.65 -5.77
C PRO A 159 -17.34 -9.40 -5.28
N GLY A 160 -16.16 -9.07 -5.82
CA GLY A 160 -14.90 -9.68 -5.43
C GLY A 160 -14.57 -9.49 -3.95
N THR A 161 -14.96 -8.35 -3.35
CA THR A 161 -14.77 -8.11 -1.92
C THR A 161 -15.49 -9.17 -1.06
N TRP A 162 -16.73 -9.46 -1.38
CA TRP A 162 -17.52 -10.45 -0.62
C TRP A 162 -17.03 -11.88 -0.82
N ARG A 163 -16.60 -12.22 -2.03
CA ARG A 163 -15.99 -13.51 -2.34
C ARG A 163 -14.67 -13.69 -1.58
N LEU A 164 -13.83 -12.66 -1.57
CA LEU A 164 -12.60 -12.64 -0.78
C LEU A 164 -12.88 -12.80 0.72
N LEU A 165 -13.78 -11.98 1.27
CA LEU A 165 -14.14 -12.02 2.69
C LEU A 165 -14.75 -13.37 3.10
N SER A 166 -15.57 -13.99 2.25
CA SER A 166 -16.15 -15.31 2.52
C SER A 166 -15.09 -16.40 2.55
N ARG A 167 -14.11 -16.35 1.63
CA ARG A 167 -12.98 -17.30 1.57
C ARG A 167 -12.12 -17.24 2.82
N PHE A 168 -11.89 -16.04 3.36
CA PHE A 168 -11.04 -15.79 4.52
C PHE A 168 -11.83 -15.42 5.79
N ALA A 169 -13.10 -15.82 5.90
CA ALA A 169 -14.00 -15.40 6.97
C ALA A 169 -13.44 -15.69 8.38
N ARG A 170 -12.83 -16.87 8.59
CA ARG A 170 -12.23 -17.23 9.89
C ARG A 170 -11.04 -16.35 10.23
N ALA A 171 -10.15 -16.10 9.28
CA ALA A 171 -9.01 -15.20 9.48
C ALA A 171 -9.50 -13.77 9.74
N GLY A 172 -10.50 -13.29 8.98
CA GLY A 172 -11.09 -11.98 9.17
C GLY A 172 -11.69 -11.76 10.56
N VAL A 173 -12.41 -12.74 11.12
CA VAL A 173 -12.93 -12.67 12.49
C VAL A 173 -11.78 -12.56 13.50
N THR A 174 -10.71 -13.32 13.31
CA THR A 174 -9.53 -13.26 14.19
C THR A 174 -8.87 -11.88 14.14
N GLU A 175 -8.75 -11.30 12.95
CA GLU A 175 -8.17 -9.95 12.77
C GLU A 175 -9.05 -8.85 13.39
N VAL A 176 -10.39 -8.97 13.27
CA VAL A 176 -11.31 -8.06 13.97
C VAL A 176 -11.15 -8.16 15.48
N LEU A 177 -11.00 -9.36 16.02
CA LEU A 177 -10.76 -9.56 17.45
C LEU A 177 -9.41 -8.97 17.90
N HIS A 178 -8.36 -9.11 17.10
CA HIS A 178 -7.06 -8.49 17.36
C HIS A 178 -7.16 -6.95 17.33
N ALA A 179 -7.87 -6.38 16.38
CA ALA A 179 -8.04 -4.93 16.29
C ALA A 179 -8.91 -4.35 17.43
N ALA A 180 -9.92 -5.11 17.89
CA ALA A 180 -10.83 -4.70 18.95
C ALA A 180 -10.26 -4.92 20.37
N SER A 181 -9.33 -5.86 20.54
CA SER A 181 -8.82 -6.26 21.85
C SER A 181 -7.30 -6.23 21.93
N ARG A 182 -6.74 -5.22 22.62
CA ARG A 182 -5.31 -5.14 22.91
C ARG A 182 -4.76 -6.41 23.59
N ARG A 183 -5.58 -7.08 24.41
CA ARG A 183 -5.18 -8.35 25.07
C ARG A 183 -5.10 -9.51 24.09
N ALA A 184 -6.03 -9.60 23.12
CA ALA A 184 -5.99 -10.62 22.08
C ALA A 184 -4.78 -10.40 21.16
N TYR A 185 -4.54 -9.16 20.78
CA TYR A 185 -3.38 -8.75 19.98
C TYR A 185 -2.06 -9.09 20.71
N LEU A 186 -1.94 -8.75 21.99
CA LEU A 186 -0.78 -9.09 22.80
C LEU A 186 -0.50 -10.60 22.82
N ARG A 187 -1.53 -11.43 23.02
CA ARG A 187 -1.35 -12.90 23.03
C ARG A 187 -0.81 -13.43 21.71
N ALA A 188 -1.26 -12.87 20.59
CA ALA A 188 -0.73 -13.23 19.27
C ALA A 188 0.75 -12.87 19.15
N ALA A 189 1.16 -11.68 19.60
CA ALA A 189 2.54 -11.22 19.60
C ALA A 189 3.45 -11.99 20.58
N GLN A 190 2.93 -12.38 21.74
CA GLN A 190 3.67 -13.15 22.74
C GLN A 190 4.11 -14.54 22.25
N ARG A 191 3.52 -15.04 21.16
CA ARG A 191 4.00 -16.28 20.50
C ARG A 191 5.42 -16.14 19.96
N TYR A 192 5.83 -14.93 19.60
CA TYR A 192 7.14 -14.60 19.02
C TYR A 192 8.05 -13.88 20.02
N CYS A 193 7.47 -13.10 20.93
CA CYS A 193 8.20 -12.37 21.96
C CYS A 193 7.43 -12.47 23.30
N PRO A 194 7.66 -13.52 24.10
CA PRO A 194 6.96 -13.73 25.37
C PRO A 194 7.15 -12.61 26.40
N ALA A 195 8.22 -11.83 26.28
CA ALA A 195 8.55 -10.72 27.18
C ALA A 195 7.67 -9.47 26.99
N LEU A 196 6.81 -9.44 25.96
CA LEU A 196 5.86 -8.35 25.75
C LEU A 196 4.79 -8.31 26.86
N VAL A 197 4.42 -7.10 27.25
CA VAL A 197 3.35 -6.85 28.24
C VAL A 197 2.33 -5.85 27.66
N LEU A 198 1.16 -5.75 28.28
CA LEU A 198 0.08 -4.90 27.78
C LEU A 198 0.48 -3.40 27.72
N ALA A 199 1.35 -2.97 28.62
CA ALA A 199 1.88 -1.60 28.63
C ALA A 199 2.76 -1.29 27.42
N ASP A 200 3.33 -2.30 26.74
CA ASP A 200 4.13 -2.11 25.54
C ASP A 200 3.29 -1.71 24.31
N LEU A 201 1.98 -1.99 24.34
CA LEU A 201 1.05 -1.55 23.31
C LEU A 201 0.61 -0.09 23.57
N ALA A 202 1.54 0.86 23.47
CA ALA A 202 1.32 2.25 23.86
C ALA A 202 0.72 3.09 22.74
N GLU A 203 1.53 3.45 21.78
CA GLU A 203 1.16 4.29 20.65
C GLU A 203 0.65 3.45 19.47
N LYS A 204 -0.48 3.87 18.88
CA LYS A 204 -1.08 3.19 17.74
C LYS A 204 -0.93 4.03 16.48
N SER A 205 -0.41 3.43 15.43
CA SER A 205 -0.36 3.96 14.08
C SER A 205 -0.98 2.98 13.08
N CYS A 206 -1.17 3.38 11.84
CA CYS A 206 -1.61 2.45 10.82
C CYS A 206 -1.02 2.74 9.44
N GLY A 207 -1.06 1.70 8.60
CA GLY A 207 -0.88 1.79 7.17
C GLY A 207 -2.10 1.27 6.43
N ILE A 208 -2.32 1.73 5.21
CA ILE A 208 -3.37 1.22 4.33
C ILE A 208 -2.70 0.58 3.12
N ARG A 209 -3.01 -0.69 2.87
CA ARG A 209 -2.50 -1.45 1.73
C ARG A 209 -3.47 -1.37 0.58
N ALA A 210 -2.97 -1.09 -0.61
CA ALA A 210 -3.69 -1.25 -1.86
C ALA A 210 -3.66 -2.73 -2.25
N GLN A 211 -4.78 -3.43 -2.15
CA GLN A 211 -4.89 -4.81 -2.60
C GLN A 211 -5.80 -4.86 -3.82
N ALA A 212 -5.22 -5.15 -4.99
CA ALA A 212 -6.02 -5.42 -6.17
C ALA A 212 -6.71 -6.79 -6.03
N VAL A 213 -8.02 -6.80 -6.25
CA VAL A 213 -8.88 -7.98 -6.11
C VAL A 213 -9.70 -8.14 -7.38
N SER A 214 -9.70 -9.34 -7.95
CA SER A 214 -10.51 -9.69 -9.12
C SER A 214 -12.00 -9.77 -8.76
N ARG A 215 -12.87 -9.80 -9.77
CA ARG A 215 -14.31 -10.03 -9.54
C ARG A 215 -14.60 -11.37 -8.85
N ASP A 216 -13.74 -12.37 -9.04
CA ASP A 216 -13.87 -13.69 -8.44
C ASP A 216 -13.32 -13.78 -7.01
N GLY A 217 -12.78 -12.68 -6.50
CA GLY A 217 -12.27 -12.58 -5.14
C GLY A 217 -10.84 -13.10 -4.99
N ASP A 218 -10.11 -13.23 -6.09
CA ASP A 218 -8.70 -13.56 -6.06
C ASP A 218 -7.87 -12.29 -5.86
N MET A 219 -6.92 -12.34 -4.95
CA MET A 219 -5.94 -11.28 -4.79
C MET A 219 -4.91 -11.34 -5.93
N ILE A 220 -4.66 -10.21 -6.54
CA ILE A 220 -3.60 -10.08 -7.55
C ILE A 220 -2.28 -9.91 -6.82
N HIS A 221 -1.41 -10.91 -6.93
CA HIS A 221 -0.15 -10.99 -6.18
C HIS A 221 1.07 -10.52 -6.97
N ASP A 222 0.90 -10.23 -8.26
CA ASP A 222 1.98 -9.80 -9.13
C ASP A 222 1.83 -8.34 -9.57
N PHE A 223 2.90 -7.79 -10.11
CA PHE A 223 2.85 -6.48 -10.76
C PHE A 223 1.90 -6.51 -11.94
N LEU A 224 1.08 -5.49 -12.06
CA LEU A 224 0.16 -5.33 -13.18
C LEU A 224 0.40 -3.95 -13.82
N PHE A 225 0.78 -3.96 -15.08
CA PHE A 225 0.96 -2.76 -15.89
C PHE A 225 -0.01 -2.80 -17.06
N GLU A 226 -0.53 -1.65 -17.41
CA GLU A 226 -1.29 -1.45 -18.64
C GLU A 226 -0.62 -0.32 -19.43
N THR A 227 -0.42 -0.54 -20.72
CA THR A 227 0.31 0.38 -21.60
C THR A 227 -0.58 0.79 -22.76
N THR A 228 -0.63 2.07 -23.01
CA THR A 228 -1.27 2.68 -24.18
C THR A 228 -0.19 3.31 -25.08
N PRO A 229 -0.53 3.88 -26.24
CA PRO A 229 0.47 4.54 -27.06
C PRO A 229 1.27 5.65 -26.37
N ARG A 230 0.69 6.31 -25.34
CA ARG A 230 1.33 7.44 -24.67
C ARG A 230 1.38 7.33 -23.16
N SER A 231 0.82 6.27 -22.56
CA SER A 231 0.84 6.15 -21.12
C SER A 231 1.18 4.74 -20.64
N VAL A 232 1.78 4.69 -19.45
CA VAL A 232 1.98 3.46 -18.69
C VAL A 232 1.32 3.62 -17.33
N HIS A 233 0.42 2.70 -17.00
CA HIS A 233 -0.32 2.67 -15.76
C HIS A 233 0.17 1.52 -14.88
N VAL A 234 0.69 1.82 -13.70
CA VAL A 234 0.99 0.83 -12.66
C VAL A 234 -0.30 0.53 -11.91
N LEU A 235 -1.00 -0.51 -12.32
CA LEU A 235 -2.31 -0.87 -11.80
C LEU A 235 -2.23 -1.61 -10.48
N ASN A 236 -1.20 -2.43 -10.30
CA ASN A 236 -0.92 -3.14 -9.06
C ASN A 236 0.59 -3.20 -8.81
N ALA A 237 0.99 -2.82 -7.62
CA ALA A 237 2.34 -3.02 -7.10
C ALA A 237 2.19 -3.56 -5.67
N PRO A 238 2.16 -4.91 -5.50
CA PRO A 238 1.84 -5.54 -4.23
C PRO A 238 2.90 -5.24 -3.17
N SER A 239 2.48 -5.08 -1.93
CA SER A 239 3.40 -4.89 -0.79
C SER A 239 4.22 -6.16 -0.54
N PRO A 240 5.56 -6.06 -0.42
CA PRO A 240 6.39 -4.87 -0.18
C PRO A 240 7.03 -4.26 -1.45
N ALA A 241 6.29 -3.54 -2.26
CA ALA A 241 6.80 -2.94 -3.51
C ALA A 241 7.83 -1.80 -3.30
N ALA A 242 7.77 -1.11 -2.16
CA ALA A 242 8.68 0.01 -1.88
C ALA A 242 10.17 -0.39 -1.93
N THR A 243 10.51 -1.60 -1.52
CA THR A 243 11.88 -2.14 -1.59
C THR A 243 12.37 -2.36 -3.02
N SER A 244 11.46 -2.44 -3.98
CA SER A 244 11.73 -2.64 -5.40
C SER A 244 11.36 -1.40 -6.25
N ALA A 245 11.22 -0.23 -5.63
CA ALA A 245 10.74 0.98 -6.32
C ALA A 245 11.61 1.38 -7.52
N PHE A 246 12.95 1.27 -7.40
CA PHE A 246 13.86 1.60 -8.49
C PHE A 246 13.78 0.60 -9.65
N PRO A 247 13.88 -0.74 -9.45
CA PRO A 247 13.63 -1.70 -10.53
C PRO A 247 12.24 -1.57 -11.18
N ILE A 248 11.21 -1.24 -10.40
CA ILE A 248 9.86 -0.97 -10.95
C ILE A 248 9.90 0.25 -11.86
N ALA A 249 10.56 1.33 -11.45
CA ALA A 249 10.70 2.53 -12.25
C ALA A 249 11.44 2.24 -13.58
N GLU A 250 12.51 1.45 -13.55
CA GLU A 250 13.23 1.03 -14.75
C GLU A 250 12.32 0.23 -15.70
N ALA A 251 11.53 -0.71 -15.17
CA ALA A 251 10.57 -1.49 -15.96
C ALA A 251 9.49 -0.59 -16.59
N VAL A 252 8.97 0.39 -15.85
CA VAL A 252 7.97 1.36 -16.35
C VAL A 252 8.55 2.20 -17.50
N ILE A 253 9.78 2.70 -17.33
CA ILE A 253 10.47 3.49 -18.37
C ILE A 253 10.70 2.65 -19.63
N ALA A 254 11.12 1.38 -19.47
CA ALA A 254 11.33 0.49 -20.61
C ALA A 254 10.04 0.24 -21.40
N GLN A 255 8.90 0.07 -20.72
CA GLN A 255 7.60 -0.07 -21.36
C GLN A 255 7.19 1.21 -22.10
N LEU A 256 7.40 2.37 -21.50
CA LEU A 256 7.08 3.66 -22.10
C LEU A 256 7.90 3.92 -23.39
N GLN A 257 9.17 3.53 -23.40
CA GLN A 257 10.03 3.64 -24.58
C GLN A 257 9.61 2.69 -25.70
N THR A 258 9.14 1.49 -25.35
CA THR A 258 8.68 0.51 -26.35
C THR A 258 7.40 0.98 -27.04
N SER A 259 6.46 1.59 -26.32
CA SER A 259 5.20 2.09 -26.89
C SER A 259 5.39 3.24 -27.89
N LEU A 260 6.50 3.98 -27.82
CA LEU A 260 6.84 5.03 -28.78
C LEU A 260 7.48 4.51 -30.07
N SER A 261 7.91 3.26 -30.07
CA SER A 261 8.64 2.68 -31.21
C SER A 261 7.72 1.93 -32.18
N VAL A 262 6.44 1.90 -31.89
CA VAL A 262 5.36 1.30 -32.69
C VAL A 262 4.48 2.39 -33.28
#